data_687cb2b392ffee4ee6fcef24b0ca3ab2
#
_entry.id   687cb2b392ffee4ee6fcef24b0ca3ab2
#
_cell.length_a   1.000
_cell.length_b   1.000
_cell.length_c   1.000
_cell.angle_alpha   90.00
_cell.angle_beta   90.00
_cell.angle_gamma   90.00
#
_symmetry.space_group_name_H-M   'P 1'
#
loop_
_entity.id
_entity.type
_entity.pdbx_description
1 polymer ?
#
loop_
_entity_poly.entity_id
_entity_poly.type
_entity_poly.pdbx_seq_one_letter_code
_entity_poly.pdbx_strand_id
1 'polypeptide(L)'
;MEPQIALTMPLLEGTDGVRKMSKSYGNYVGLTDDANDMFGKVMSIPDELMVKYYRLASTLSVAEIDQLEADLKADKLHPNKVKRALARNIVAAYHDEAAAEQAEADFDLKFKDHGFPEDAPTFQADLTPGEDGTVYFAKLLVNAGAAQSVSDARRLIDGGGVKLNGEVLEPKSYNLEPARLEGAQIQVGKKKFLRLV
;
A
#
# COMPACT_ATOMS: atom_id res chain seq x y z
N MET A 1 1.20 -55.41 10.87
CA MET A 1 0.71 -54.02 10.61
C MET A 1 0.95 -53.73 9.14
N GLU A 2 -0.07 -53.27 8.43
CA GLU A 2 0.16 -52.79 7.06
C GLU A 2 1.01 -51.52 7.06
N PRO A 3 1.94 -51.34 6.09
CA PRO A 3 2.75 -50.15 6.02
C PRO A 3 1.87 -48.94 5.74
N GLN A 4 2.15 -47.84 6.41
CA GLN A 4 1.49 -46.53 6.18
C GLN A 4 2.22 -45.77 5.11
N ILE A 5 1.49 -44.97 4.34
CA ILE A 5 2.05 -44.06 3.34
C ILE A 5 2.21 -42.69 4.00
N ALA A 6 3.43 -42.13 3.96
CA ALA A 6 3.70 -40.77 4.43
C ALA A 6 3.80 -39.84 3.20
N LEU A 7 2.90 -38.85 3.12
CA LEU A 7 2.97 -37.77 2.16
C LEU A 7 3.47 -36.52 2.86
N THR A 8 4.60 -35.96 2.40
CA THR A 8 5.17 -34.73 2.99
C THR A 8 5.16 -33.60 1.97
N MET A 9 4.87 -32.40 2.47
CA MET A 9 4.90 -31.16 1.68
C MET A 9 6.00 -30.23 2.21
N PRO A 10 6.58 -29.35 1.38
CA PRO A 10 7.45 -28.31 1.87
C PRO A 10 6.79 -27.44 2.92
N LEU A 11 7.58 -26.96 3.87
CA LEU A 11 7.10 -26.07 4.92
C LEU A 11 6.82 -24.69 4.32
N LEU A 12 5.64 -24.12 4.61
CA LEU A 12 5.28 -22.76 4.22
C LEU A 12 5.56 -21.80 5.38
N GLU A 13 6.32 -20.74 5.10
CA GLU A 13 6.54 -19.64 6.03
C GLU A 13 5.26 -18.80 6.18
N GLY A 14 5.10 -18.19 7.34
CA GLY A 14 4.00 -17.27 7.60
C GLY A 14 4.23 -15.88 7.01
N THR A 15 3.32 -14.95 7.35
CA THR A 15 3.34 -13.57 6.86
C THR A 15 4.59 -12.78 7.28
N ASP A 16 5.32 -13.25 8.31
CA ASP A 16 6.61 -12.71 8.75
C ASP A 16 7.79 -13.06 7.80
N GLY A 17 7.58 -13.98 6.88
CA GLY A 17 8.56 -14.38 5.88
C GLY A 17 9.72 -15.24 6.38
N VAL A 18 9.75 -15.60 7.65
CA VAL A 18 10.92 -16.25 8.29
C VAL A 18 10.53 -17.56 8.96
N ARG A 19 9.49 -17.51 9.82
CA ARG A 19 9.07 -18.67 10.61
C ARG A 19 8.02 -19.47 9.88
N LYS A 20 7.95 -20.77 10.17
CA LYS A 20 6.83 -21.58 9.69
C LYS A 20 5.50 -20.94 10.09
N MET A 21 4.52 -21.01 9.20
CA MET A 21 3.17 -20.56 9.48
C MET A 21 2.60 -21.28 10.71
N SER A 22 2.13 -20.52 11.70
CA SER A 22 1.57 -21.07 12.94
C SER A 22 0.64 -20.08 13.64
N LYS A 23 -0.47 -20.59 14.19
CA LYS A 23 -1.35 -19.80 15.06
C LYS A 23 -0.60 -19.23 16.27
N SER A 24 0.31 -20.01 16.87
CA SER A 24 1.09 -19.60 18.05
C SER A 24 2.04 -18.42 17.77
N TYR A 25 2.45 -18.22 16.52
CA TYR A 25 3.31 -17.11 16.12
C TYR A 25 2.52 -15.90 15.60
N GLY A 26 1.20 -16.03 15.41
CA GLY A 26 0.38 -14.96 14.85
C GLY A 26 0.68 -14.62 13.39
N ASN A 27 1.49 -15.44 12.70
CA ASN A 27 1.96 -15.22 11.33
C ASN A 27 1.19 -16.05 10.28
N TYR A 28 0.00 -16.52 10.62
CA TYR A 28 -0.78 -17.42 9.77
C TYR A 28 -1.82 -16.67 8.93
N VAL A 29 -2.17 -17.27 7.79
CA VAL A 29 -3.38 -16.98 7.03
C VAL A 29 -4.38 -18.07 7.38
N GLY A 30 -5.49 -17.71 8.04
CA GLY A 30 -6.49 -18.67 8.49
C GLY A 30 -7.45 -19.02 7.37
N LEU A 31 -7.82 -20.29 7.26
CA LEU A 31 -8.84 -20.74 6.31
C LEU A 31 -10.24 -20.20 6.63
N THR A 32 -10.45 -19.77 7.87
CA THR A 32 -11.69 -19.18 8.37
C THR A 32 -11.59 -17.67 8.58
N ASP A 33 -10.50 -17.04 8.15
CA ASP A 33 -10.40 -15.58 8.13
C ASP A 33 -11.45 -15.02 7.17
N ASP A 34 -11.97 -13.84 7.44
CA ASP A 34 -12.80 -13.15 6.47
C ASP A 34 -11.99 -12.78 5.20
N ALA A 35 -12.68 -12.57 4.09
CA ALA A 35 -12.05 -12.35 2.79
C ALA A 35 -11.07 -11.16 2.79
N ASN A 36 -11.42 -10.06 3.47
CA ASN A 36 -10.60 -8.86 3.55
C ASN A 36 -9.32 -9.10 4.36
N ASP A 37 -9.45 -9.81 5.49
CA ASP A 37 -8.31 -10.14 6.35
C ASP A 37 -7.37 -11.12 5.65
N MET A 38 -7.93 -12.16 5.01
CA MET A 38 -7.17 -13.12 4.21
C MET A 38 -6.41 -12.43 3.07
N PHE A 39 -7.06 -11.55 2.29
CA PHE A 39 -6.45 -10.78 1.23
C PHE A 39 -5.30 -9.91 1.77
N GLY A 40 -5.55 -9.15 2.83
CA GLY A 40 -4.57 -8.29 3.48
C GLY A 40 -3.34 -9.05 3.99
N LYS A 41 -3.54 -10.23 4.59
CA LYS A 41 -2.45 -11.10 5.06
C LYS A 41 -1.60 -11.62 3.91
N VAL A 42 -2.22 -12.06 2.81
CA VAL A 42 -1.47 -12.49 1.62
C VAL A 42 -0.71 -11.33 0.99
N MET A 43 -1.30 -10.12 0.94
CA MET A 43 -0.59 -8.93 0.46
C MET A 43 0.60 -8.52 1.34
N SER A 44 0.63 -8.92 2.62
CA SER A 44 1.72 -8.60 3.55
C SER A 44 2.94 -9.51 3.46
N ILE A 45 2.86 -10.67 2.77
CA ILE A 45 4.01 -11.57 2.64
C ILE A 45 5.18 -10.90 1.90
N PRO A 46 6.44 -11.23 2.19
CA PRO A 46 7.59 -10.82 1.39
C PRO A 46 7.49 -11.27 -0.08
N ASP A 47 8.03 -10.47 -1.00
CA ASP A 47 7.96 -10.78 -2.44
C ASP A 47 8.68 -12.09 -2.80
N GLU A 48 9.74 -12.43 -2.09
CA GLU A 48 10.52 -13.65 -2.27
C GLU A 48 9.70 -14.92 -2.00
N LEU A 49 8.64 -14.82 -1.20
CA LEU A 49 7.77 -15.96 -0.90
C LEU A 49 6.61 -16.13 -1.89
N MET A 50 6.34 -15.18 -2.77
CA MET A 50 5.19 -15.23 -3.67
C MET A 50 5.13 -16.53 -4.47
N VAL A 51 6.23 -16.92 -5.13
CA VAL A 51 6.27 -18.14 -5.95
C VAL A 51 6.01 -19.39 -5.09
N LYS A 52 6.55 -19.42 -3.86
CA LYS A 52 6.32 -20.53 -2.93
C LYS A 52 4.85 -20.64 -2.51
N TYR A 53 4.21 -19.51 -2.24
CA TYR A 53 2.77 -19.46 -1.96
C TYR A 53 1.95 -19.90 -3.17
N TYR A 54 2.30 -19.49 -4.38
CA TYR A 54 1.67 -20.01 -5.60
C TYR A 54 1.77 -21.52 -5.69
N ARG A 55 2.95 -22.11 -5.44
CA ARG A 55 3.16 -23.56 -5.52
C ARG A 55 2.41 -24.38 -4.47
N LEU A 56 2.20 -23.81 -3.28
CA LEU A 56 1.68 -24.56 -2.13
C LEU A 56 0.25 -24.20 -1.75
N ALA A 57 -0.26 -23.04 -2.14
CA ALA A 57 -1.54 -22.51 -1.67
C ALA A 57 -2.45 -21.99 -2.78
N SER A 58 -2.02 -21.94 -4.05
CA SER A 58 -2.88 -21.50 -5.15
C SER A 58 -3.52 -22.68 -5.89
N THR A 59 -4.50 -22.35 -6.73
CA THR A 59 -5.18 -23.31 -7.61
C THR A 59 -4.53 -23.42 -8.99
N LEU A 60 -3.45 -22.66 -9.25
CA LEU A 60 -2.76 -22.67 -10.53
C LEU A 60 -2.00 -23.98 -10.76
N SER A 61 -1.91 -24.38 -12.03
CA SER A 61 -1.07 -25.52 -12.43
C SER A 61 0.42 -25.21 -12.32
N VAL A 62 1.24 -26.23 -12.21
CA VAL A 62 2.71 -26.09 -12.15
C VAL A 62 3.25 -25.33 -13.37
N ALA A 63 2.71 -25.58 -14.56
CA ALA A 63 3.14 -24.90 -15.80
C ALA A 63 2.85 -23.40 -15.79
N GLU A 64 1.68 -23.00 -15.27
CA GLU A 64 1.34 -21.57 -15.12
C GLU A 64 2.25 -20.89 -14.09
N ILE A 65 2.58 -21.56 -13.00
CA ILE A 65 3.47 -21.02 -11.96
C ILE A 65 4.90 -20.89 -12.50
N ASP A 66 5.40 -21.86 -13.26
CA ASP A 66 6.72 -21.81 -13.87
C ASP A 66 6.83 -20.65 -14.88
N GLN A 67 5.77 -20.42 -15.68
CA GLN A 67 5.71 -19.29 -16.59
C GLN A 67 5.69 -17.95 -15.84
N LEU A 68 4.88 -17.86 -14.79
CA LEU A 68 4.78 -16.67 -13.93
C LEU A 68 6.13 -16.35 -13.26
N GLU A 69 6.84 -17.36 -12.76
CA GLU A 69 8.17 -17.20 -12.17
C GLU A 69 9.20 -16.72 -13.21
N ALA A 70 9.15 -17.27 -14.43
CA ALA A 70 10.01 -16.82 -15.53
C ALA A 70 9.75 -15.36 -15.92
N ASP A 71 8.48 -14.96 -16.00
CA ASP A 71 8.08 -13.60 -16.36
C ASP A 71 8.40 -12.58 -15.25
N LEU A 72 8.33 -12.98 -13.97
CA LEU A 72 8.81 -12.16 -12.85
C LEU A 72 10.33 -11.94 -12.93
N LYS A 73 11.12 -13.00 -13.17
CA LYS A 73 12.58 -12.91 -13.31
C LYS A 73 13.04 -12.09 -14.52
N ALA A 74 12.20 -12.01 -15.54
CA ALA A 74 12.43 -11.23 -16.75
C ALA A 74 11.89 -9.78 -16.67
N ASP A 75 11.43 -9.32 -15.48
CA ASP A 75 10.82 -8.01 -15.25
C ASP A 75 9.61 -7.69 -16.16
N LYS A 76 8.96 -8.72 -16.71
CA LYS A 76 7.76 -8.57 -17.54
C LYS A 76 6.51 -8.34 -16.71
N LEU A 77 6.50 -8.81 -15.45
CA LEU A 77 5.40 -8.69 -14.51
C LEU A 77 5.82 -7.87 -13.30
N HIS A 78 4.96 -6.92 -12.91
CA HIS A 78 5.19 -6.14 -11.71
C HIS A 78 4.85 -6.97 -10.47
N PRO A 79 5.76 -7.10 -9.45
CA PRO A 79 5.53 -7.94 -8.27
C PRO A 79 4.21 -7.68 -7.54
N ASN A 80 3.81 -6.42 -7.42
CA ASN A 80 2.54 -6.06 -6.77
C ASN A 80 1.31 -6.65 -7.51
N LYS A 81 1.30 -6.65 -8.86
CA LYS A 81 0.21 -7.25 -9.64
C LYS A 81 0.14 -8.76 -9.43
N VAL A 82 1.31 -9.40 -9.39
CA VAL A 82 1.40 -10.85 -9.16
C VAL A 82 0.93 -11.20 -7.75
N LYS A 83 1.32 -10.42 -6.74
CA LYS A 83 0.88 -10.63 -5.36
C LYS A 83 -0.65 -10.44 -5.20
N ARG A 84 -1.24 -9.46 -5.89
CA ARG A 84 -2.71 -9.27 -5.92
C ARG A 84 -3.42 -10.46 -6.54
N ALA A 85 -2.90 -10.95 -7.68
CA ALA A 85 -3.47 -12.13 -8.32
C ALA A 85 -3.38 -13.37 -7.42
N LEU A 86 -2.28 -13.52 -6.65
CA LEU A 86 -2.15 -14.57 -5.63
C LEU A 86 -3.21 -14.41 -4.53
N ALA A 87 -3.37 -13.21 -3.99
CA ALA A 87 -4.34 -12.95 -2.93
C ALA A 87 -5.78 -13.21 -3.40
N ARG A 88 -6.14 -12.76 -4.61
CA ARG A 88 -7.45 -13.10 -5.21
C ARG A 88 -7.64 -14.60 -5.35
N ASN A 89 -6.65 -15.30 -5.90
CA ASN A 89 -6.73 -16.75 -6.12
C ASN A 89 -6.95 -17.50 -4.81
N ILE A 90 -6.21 -17.14 -3.76
CA ILE A 90 -6.37 -17.76 -2.43
C ILE A 90 -7.75 -17.45 -1.84
N VAL A 91 -8.17 -16.18 -1.85
CA VAL A 91 -9.50 -15.81 -1.32
C VAL A 91 -10.62 -16.52 -2.09
N ALA A 92 -10.54 -16.55 -3.43
CA ALA A 92 -11.54 -17.23 -4.25
C ALA A 92 -11.62 -18.76 -3.96
N ALA A 93 -10.49 -19.39 -3.63
CA ALA A 93 -10.45 -20.82 -3.31
C ALA A 93 -11.14 -21.18 -1.97
N TYR A 94 -11.14 -20.26 -0.99
CA TYR A 94 -11.71 -20.50 0.35
C TYR A 94 -13.05 -19.80 0.59
N HIS A 95 -13.38 -18.81 -0.21
CA HIS A 95 -14.66 -18.10 -0.22
C HIS A 95 -15.30 -18.27 -1.59
N ASP A 96 -15.32 -17.22 -2.41
CA ASP A 96 -15.73 -17.25 -3.82
C ASP A 96 -15.09 -16.08 -4.59
N GLU A 97 -15.29 -16.04 -5.91
CA GLU A 97 -14.71 -15.00 -6.77
C GLU A 97 -15.26 -13.60 -6.44
N ALA A 98 -16.54 -13.49 -6.10
CA ALA A 98 -17.16 -12.21 -5.75
C ALA A 98 -16.55 -11.63 -4.46
N ALA A 99 -16.33 -12.49 -3.45
CA ALA A 99 -15.64 -12.09 -2.22
C ALA A 99 -14.18 -11.69 -2.47
N ALA A 100 -13.49 -12.36 -3.39
CA ALA A 100 -12.12 -12.02 -3.76
C ALA A 100 -12.03 -10.66 -4.48
N GLU A 101 -12.96 -10.36 -5.38
CA GLU A 101 -13.07 -9.06 -6.05
C GLU A 101 -13.39 -7.94 -5.06
N GLN A 102 -14.35 -8.18 -4.15
CA GLN A 102 -14.70 -7.21 -3.13
C GLN A 102 -13.53 -6.95 -2.17
N ALA A 103 -12.81 -8.00 -1.73
CA ALA A 103 -11.66 -7.87 -0.85
C ALA A 103 -10.52 -7.08 -1.51
N GLU A 104 -10.29 -7.25 -2.82
CA GLU A 104 -9.32 -6.43 -3.56
C GLU A 104 -9.76 -4.97 -3.64
N ALA A 105 -11.06 -4.70 -3.91
CA ALA A 105 -11.60 -3.35 -3.94
C ALA A 105 -11.50 -2.65 -2.57
N ASP A 106 -11.85 -3.34 -1.49
CA ASP A 106 -11.75 -2.84 -0.12
C ASP A 106 -10.29 -2.61 0.29
N PHE A 107 -9.38 -3.49 -0.16
CA PHE A 107 -7.94 -3.29 0.03
C PHE A 107 -7.46 -2.02 -0.68
N ASP A 108 -7.94 -1.77 -1.91
CA ASP A 108 -7.62 -0.55 -2.64
C ASP A 108 -8.19 0.69 -1.94
N LEU A 109 -9.43 0.66 -1.49
CA LEU A 109 -10.00 1.74 -0.67
C LEU A 109 -9.19 2.00 0.60
N LYS A 110 -8.74 0.95 1.28
CA LYS A 110 -7.97 1.08 2.53
C LYS A 110 -6.51 1.52 2.32
N PHE A 111 -5.89 1.18 1.19
CA PHE A 111 -4.44 1.34 0.97
C PHE A 111 -4.06 2.23 -0.23
N LYS A 112 -4.89 2.38 -1.26
CA LYS A 112 -4.76 3.42 -2.29
C LYS A 112 -5.38 4.73 -1.83
N ASP A 113 -6.58 4.65 -1.27
CA ASP A 113 -7.11 5.65 -0.39
C ASP A 113 -6.53 5.42 1.03
N HIS A 114 -5.25 5.70 1.20
CA HIS A 114 -4.90 6.51 2.34
C HIS A 114 -5.63 7.82 2.08
N GLY A 115 -6.96 7.70 2.08
CA GLY A 115 -7.89 8.78 2.02
C GLY A 115 -7.41 9.72 3.09
N PHE A 116 -7.30 10.94 2.73
CA PHE A 116 -7.01 12.03 3.65
C PHE A 116 -7.91 11.81 4.88
N PRO A 117 -7.36 11.61 6.09
CA PRO A 117 -8.17 11.26 7.27
C PRO A 117 -9.30 12.28 7.44
N GLU A 118 -10.53 11.81 7.67
CA GLU A 118 -11.67 12.72 7.88
C GLU A 118 -11.45 13.63 9.10
N ASP A 119 -10.71 13.13 10.09
CA ASP A 119 -10.30 13.80 11.32
C ASP A 119 -8.96 14.56 11.20
N ALA A 120 -8.43 14.73 9.97
CA ALA A 120 -7.19 15.48 9.75
C ALA A 120 -7.33 16.91 10.32
N PRO A 121 -6.31 17.39 11.05
CA PRO A 121 -6.33 18.72 11.61
C PRO A 121 -6.52 19.77 10.52
N THR A 122 -7.39 20.75 10.79
CA THR A 122 -7.58 21.92 9.93
C THR A 122 -6.59 23.03 10.30
N PHE A 123 -6.11 23.72 9.31
CA PHE A 123 -5.23 24.87 9.47
C PHE A 123 -5.79 26.07 8.71
N GLN A 124 -6.09 27.16 9.45
CA GLN A 124 -6.49 28.42 8.85
C GLN A 124 -5.28 29.04 8.15
N ALA A 125 -5.29 28.97 6.84
CA ALA A 125 -4.18 29.44 6.04
C ALA A 125 -4.40 30.90 5.61
N ASP A 126 -3.35 31.73 5.74
CA ASP A 126 -3.30 33.00 5.05
C ASP A 126 -2.88 32.74 3.60
N LEU A 127 -3.83 32.81 2.70
CA LEU A 127 -3.66 32.59 1.26
C LEU A 127 -3.49 33.91 0.50
N THR A 128 -3.16 35.03 1.18
CA THR A 128 -2.88 36.29 0.53
C THR A 128 -1.70 36.12 -0.42
N PRO A 129 -1.89 36.35 -1.73
CA PRO A 129 -0.82 36.21 -2.70
C PRO A 129 0.23 37.27 -2.54
N GLY A 130 1.48 36.93 -2.80
CA GLY A 130 2.58 37.88 -2.94
C GLY A 130 2.48 38.72 -4.22
N GLU A 131 3.50 39.53 -4.49
CA GLU A 131 3.58 40.38 -5.68
C GLU A 131 3.54 39.59 -7.00
N ASP A 132 3.93 38.31 -6.96
CA ASP A 132 3.90 37.37 -8.09
C ASP A 132 2.56 36.65 -8.26
N GLY A 133 1.55 36.99 -7.45
CA GLY A 133 0.23 36.37 -7.48
C GLY A 133 0.16 34.96 -6.87
N THR A 134 1.24 34.49 -6.24
CA THR A 134 1.32 33.15 -5.64
C THR A 134 1.47 33.21 -4.11
N VAL A 135 1.13 32.10 -3.46
CA VAL A 135 1.38 31.87 -2.02
C VAL A 135 2.66 31.07 -1.86
N TYR A 136 3.56 31.52 -1.00
CA TYR A 136 4.80 30.79 -0.71
C TYR A 136 4.51 29.54 0.14
N PHE A 137 4.22 28.44 -0.54
CA PHE A 137 3.76 27.19 0.04
C PHE A 137 4.75 26.56 1.02
N ALA A 138 6.06 26.67 0.77
CA ALA A 138 7.08 26.18 1.70
C ALA A 138 6.98 26.83 3.08
N LYS A 139 6.66 28.14 3.16
CA LYS A 139 6.43 28.85 4.43
C LYS A 139 5.10 28.44 5.06
N LEU A 140 4.06 28.22 4.25
CA LEU A 140 2.76 27.75 4.72
C LEU A 140 2.89 26.39 5.43
N LEU A 141 3.67 25.45 4.89
CA LEU A 141 3.93 24.15 5.54
C LEU A 141 4.62 24.32 6.91
N VAL A 142 5.47 25.30 7.08
CA VAL A 142 6.11 25.58 8.38
C VAL A 142 5.11 26.16 9.35
N ASN A 143 4.31 27.14 8.93
CA ASN A 143 3.28 27.78 9.76
C ASN A 143 2.23 26.76 10.23
N ALA A 144 1.89 25.79 9.38
CA ALA A 144 0.98 24.67 9.69
C ALA A 144 1.63 23.56 10.55
N GLY A 145 2.91 23.69 10.95
CA GLY A 145 3.62 22.67 11.73
C GLY A 145 3.93 21.39 10.95
N ALA A 146 3.73 21.39 9.64
CA ALA A 146 4.00 20.25 8.76
C ALA A 146 5.48 20.04 8.49
N ALA A 147 6.27 21.14 8.46
CA ALA A 147 7.73 21.14 8.32
C ALA A 147 8.40 21.91 9.47
N GLN A 148 9.66 21.59 9.77
CA GLN A 148 10.40 22.23 10.85
C GLN A 148 10.99 23.59 10.44
N SER A 149 11.27 23.76 9.17
CA SER A 149 11.84 24.99 8.60
C SER A 149 11.52 25.09 7.11
N VAL A 150 11.69 26.29 6.54
CA VAL A 150 11.52 26.50 5.09
C VAL A 150 12.47 25.62 4.27
N SER A 151 13.70 25.41 4.74
CA SER A 151 14.65 24.52 4.07
C SER A 151 14.20 23.06 4.14
N ASP A 152 13.62 22.63 5.25
CA ASP A 152 13.03 21.30 5.40
C ASP A 152 11.81 21.13 4.49
N ALA A 153 10.91 22.10 4.44
CA ALA A 153 9.77 22.11 3.53
C ALA A 153 10.18 21.98 2.06
N ARG A 154 11.19 22.75 1.63
CA ARG A 154 11.73 22.63 0.26
C ARG A 154 12.29 21.24 -0.02
N ARG A 155 13.09 20.69 0.90
CA ARG A 155 13.65 19.35 0.76
C ARG A 155 12.55 18.29 0.66
N LEU A 156 11.47 18.41 1.43
CA LEU A 156 10.32 17.50 1.37
C LEU A 156 9.58 17.59 0.04
N ILE A 157 9.40 18.79 -0.51
CA ILE A 157 8.79 19.01 -1.82
C ILE A 157 9.68 18.40 -2.92
N ASP A 158 10.97 18.73 -2.93
CA ASP A 158 11.93 18.25 -3.94
C ASP A 158 12.10 16.74 -3.92
N GLY A 159 11.97 16.12 -2.74
CA GLY A 159 12.02 14.68 -2.56
C GLY A 159 10.69 13.96 -2.84
N GLY A 160 9.65 14.64 -3.34
CA GLY A 160 8.34 14.05 -3.59
C GLY A 160 7.58 13.63 -2.31
N GLY A 161 7.99 14.16 -1.16
CA GLY A 161 7.39 13.86 0.14
C GLY A 161 6.13 14.66 0.45
N VAL A 162 5.68 15.53 -0.43
CA VAL A 162 4.48 16.37 -0.24
C VAL A 162 3.46 16.08 -1.33
N LYS A 163 2.22 15.76 -0.89
CA LYS A 163 1.08 15.64 -1.80
C LYS A 163 0.05 16.73 -1.51
N LEU A 164 -0.52 17.26 -2.57
CA LEU A 164 -1.62 18.20 -2.57
C LEU A 164 -2.83 17.56 -3.26
N ASN A 165 -3.94 17.43 -2.55
CA ASN A 165 -5.16 16.77 -3.05
C ASN A 165 -4.90 15.37 -3.64
N GLY A 166 -3.99 14.60 -3.01
CA GLY A 166 -3.61 13.25 -3.44
C GLY A 166 -2.47 13.19 -4.48
N GLU A 167 -2.14 14.29 -5.14
CA GLU A 167 -1.08 14.35 -6.16
C GLU A 167 0.25 14.78 -5.55
N VAL A 168 1.33 14.10 -5.95
CA VAL A 168 2.69 14.49 -5.53
C VAL A 168 3.05 15.82 -6.18
N LEU A 169 3.51 16.77 -5.39
CA LEU A 169 4.00 18.03 -5.91
C LEU A 169 5.32 17.84 -6.69
N GLU A 170 5.40 18.51 -7.82
CA GLU A 170 6.63 18.53 -8.61
C GLU A 170 7.78 19.21 -7.83
N PRO A 171 9.03 18.78 -8.04
CA PRO A 171 10.19 19.44 -7.45
C PRO A 171 10.20 20.94 -7.78
N LYS A 172 10.60 21.74 -6.80
CA LYS A 172 10.64 23.22 -6.87
C LYS A 172 9.29 23.95 -6.91
N SER A 173 8.18 23.24 -6.72
CA SER A 173 6.85 23.85 -6.56
C SER A 173 6.70 24.50 -5.19
N TYR A 174 7.51 25.54 -4.92
CA TYR A 174 7.50 26.24 -3.64
C TYR A 174 6.45 27.34 -3.54
N ASN A 175 5.98 27.84 -4.69
CA ASN A 175 4.95 28.86 -4.83
C ASN A 175 3.75 28.25 -5.57
N LEU A 176 2.56 28.44 -5.04
CA LEU A 176 1.32 27.87 -5.61
C LEU A 176 0.25 28.97 -5.72
N GLU A 177 -0.61 28.83 -6.70
CA GLU A 177 -1.76 29.73 -6.84
C GLU A 177 -2.73 29.54 -5.65
N PRO A 178 -3.32 30.63 -5.09
CA PRO A 178 -4.27 30.56 -3.99
C PRO A 178 -5.42 29.57 -4.25
N ALA A 179 -5.95 29.57 -5.45
CA ALA A 179 -7.06 28.70 -5.87
C ALA A 179 -6.75 27.19 -5.72
N ARG A 180 -5.49 26.78 -5.79
CA ARG A 180 -5.08 25.40 -5.55
C ARG A 180 -5.00 25.01 -4.08
N LEU A 181 -4.97 26.02 -3.22
CA LEU A 181 -4.78 25.87 -1.77
C LEU A 181 -6.07 25.97 -0.99
N GLU A 182 -7.12 26.59 -1.55
CA GLU A 182 -8.43 26.72 -0.91
C GLU A 182 -9.05 25.33 -0.66
N GLY A 183 -9.32 24.98 0.61
CA GLY A 183 -9.84 23.68 0.99
C GLY A 183 -8.92 22.50 0.73
N ALA A 184 -7.66 22.74 0.38
CA ALA A 184 -6.74 21.71 -0.06
C ALA A 184 -6.37 20.73 1.05
N GLN A 185 -6.23 19.47 0.66
CA GLN A 185 -5.73 18.39 1.47
C GLN A 185 -4.23 18.23 1.26
N ILE A 186 -3.44 18.38 2.33
CA ILE A 186 -1.99 18.29 2.28
C ILE A 186 -1.53 17.07 3.07
N GLN A 187 -0.75 16.21 2.41
CA GLN A 187 -0.04 15.12 3.05
C GLN A 187 1.46 15.39 2.99
N VAL A 188 2.12 15.30 4.15
CA VAL A 188 3.59 15.45 4.26
C VAL A 188 4.17 14.15 4.82
N GLY A 189 4.93 13.45 3.99
CA GLY A 189 5.42 12.11 4.29
C GLY A 189 4.28 11.10 4.43
N LYS A 190 4.50 10.07 5.29
CA LYS A 190 3.52 8.98 5.48
C LYS A 190 2.51 9.23 6.59
N LYS A 191 2.74 10.24 7.47
CA LYS A 191 2.02 10.34 8.75
C LYS A 191 1.40 11.71 9.04
N LYS A 192 1.79 12.76 8.33
CA LYS A 192 1.27 14.10 8.57
C LYS A 192 0.23 14.46 7.53
N PHE A 193 -0.96 14.78 7.99
CA PHE A 193 -2.09 15.21 7.16
C PHE A 193 -2.62 16.50 7.74
N LEU A 194 -3.03 17.44 6.90
CA LEU A 194 -3.68 18.68 7.30
C LEU A 194 -4.59 19.19 6.18
N ARG A 195 -5.71 19.78 6.55
CA ARG A 195 -6.65 20.41 5.63
C ARG A 195 -6.55 21.93 5.77
N LEU A 196 -6.40 22.65 4.66
CA LEU A 196 -6.47 24.11 4.66
C LEU A 196 -7.94 24.58 4.70
N VAL A 197 -8.20 25.62 5.47
CA VAL A 197 -9.50 26.29 5.59
C VAL A 197 -9.28 27.80 5.61
#